data_115b6bc7bc6011305c2c51083e1b2085
#
_entry.id   115b6bc7bc6011305c2c51083e1b2085
#
_cell.length_a   1.000
_cell.length_b   1.000
_cell.length_c   1.000
_cell.angle_alpha   90.00
_cell.angle_beta   90.00
_cell.angle_gamma   90.00
#
_symmetry.space_group_name_H-M   'P 1'
#
loop_
_entity.id
_entity.type
_entity.pdbx_description
1 polymer ?
#
loop_
_entity_poly.entity_id
_entity_poly.type
_entity_poly.pdbx_seq_one_letter_code
_entity_poly.pdbx_strand_id
1 'polypeptide(L)'
;MNPNHIPGWINQRHQDRLAQTLHTMKPGSRILEIGCGYGRSTYQILTHMPKASVLHTVDTFEHLSPSKFAKKHFKHYKRKALTMDPTLFKHLHQMKEMGQRGFWDHIISQHPRNASVTAYQMMSVEYIKQHPHNTYDMVYLDGDHSYTAVSQEIAHYEDTAIICGDDYGPAHPGVIQAVDELRSRQPARAW
;
A
#
# COMPACT_ATOMS: atom_id res chain seq x y z
N MET A 1 -4.51 -9.17 -14.49
CA MET A 1 -5.74 -8.74 -13.77
C MET A 1 -5.79 -7.22 -13.74
N ASN A 2 -6.97 -6.59 -13.74
CA ASN A 2 -7.08 -5.14 -13.56
C ASN A 2 -7.04 -4.82 -12.05
N PRO A 3 -6.12 -3.96 -11.56
CA PRO A 3 -6.05 -3.59 -10.13
C PRO A 3 -7.36 -3.04 -9.57
N ASN A 4 -8.19 -2.39 -10.38
CA ASN A 4 -9.49 -1.87 -9.98
C ASN A 4 -10.50 -2.97 -9.61
N HIS A 5 -10.24 -4.22 -9.97
CA HIS A 5 -11.03 -5.37 -9.54
C HIS A 5 -10.60 -5.91 -8.17
N ILE A 6 -9.50 -5.43 -7.61
CA ILE A 6 -9.05 -5.75 -6.25
C ILE A 6 -9.72 -4.77 -5.28
N PRO A 7 -10.39 -5.23 -4.20
CA PRO A 7 -10.92 -4.34 -3.18
C PRO A 7 -9.82 -3.44 -2.60
N GLY A 8 -10.11 -2.16 -2.38
CA GLY A 8 -9.14 -1.21 -1.84
C GLY A 8 -9.55 0.24 -2.12
N TRP A 9 -8.82 1.19 -1.56
CA TRP A 9 -9.22 2.61 -1.57
C TRP A 9 -8.41 3.48 -2.52
N ILE A 10 -7.21 3.06 -2.92
CA ILE A 10 -6.41 3.83 -3.88
C ILE A 10 -7.19 4.07 -5.17
N ASN A 11 -7.45 5.34 -5.48
CA ASN A 11 -8.22 5.75 -6.65
C ASN A 11 -7.34 5.79 -7.92
N GLN A 12 -7.95 5.93 -9.10
CA GLN A 12 -7.23 5.90 -10.38
C GLN A 12 -6.11 6.95 -10.45
N ARG A 13 -6.36 8.17 -9.99
CA ARG A 13 -5.37 9.26 -10.01
C ARG A 13 -4.13 8.91 -9.17
N HIS A 14 -4.33 8.30 -8.00
CA HIS A 14 -3.22 7.87 -7.15
C HIS A 14 -2.47 6.68 -7.77
N GLN A 15 -3.20 5.73 -8.37
CA GLN A 15 -2.58 4.64 -9.12
C GLN A 15 -1.70 5.14 -10.27
N ASP A 16 -2.17 6.13 -11.03
CA ASP A 16 -1.43 6.73 -12.14
C ASP A 16 -0.16 7.44 -11.66
N ARG A 17 -0.24 8.18 -10.54
CA ARG A 17 0.92 8.83 -9.92
C ARG A 17 1.94 7.82 -9.40
N LEU A 18 1.48 6.77 -8.72
CA LEU A 18 2.33 5.69 -8.25
C LEU A 18 3.06 5.01 -9.42
N ALA A 19 2.34 4.70 -10.51
CA ALA A 19 2.92 4.15 -11.73
C ALA A 19 3.97 5.09 -12.34
N GLN A 20 3.68 6.39 -12.45
CA GLN A 20 4.62 7.39 -12.95
C GLN A 20 5.90 7.43 -12.10
N THR A 21 5.78 7.44 -10.78
CA THR A 21 6.93 7.41 -9.87
C THR A 21 7.77 6.15 -10.08
N LEU A 22 7.14 4.98 -10.15
CA LEU A 22 7.83 3.71 -10.38
C LEU A 22 8.58 3.67 -11.72
N HIS A 23 8.05 4.31 -12.76
CA HIS A 23 8.69 4.38 -14.07
C HIS A 23 9.95 5.27 -14.09
N THR A 24 10.15 6.14 -13.10
CA THR A 24 11.39 6.93 -12.98
C THR A 24 12.53 6.15 -12.31
N MET A 25 12.23 5.00 -11.70
CA MET A 25 13.18 4.21 -10.94
C MET A 25 14.07 3.35 -11.84
N LYS A 26 15.22 2.93 -11.30
CA LYS A 26 16.19 2.09 -12.03
C LYS A 26 15.86 0.60 -11.90
N PRO A 27 16.26 -0.24 -12.87
CA PRO A 27 16.23 -1.68 -12.70
C PRO A 27 17.00 -2.11 -11.43
N GLY A 28 16.47 -3.12 -10.73
CA GLY A 28 17.07 -3.63 -9.50
C GLY A 28 16.74 -2.81 -8.25
N SER A 29 15.82 -1.85 -8.33
CA SER A 29 15.40 -1.04 -7.20
C SER A 29 14.75 -1.88 -6.08
N ARG A 30 14.96 -1.44 -4.85
CA ARG A 30 14.32 -1.98 -3.64
C ARG A 30 13.19 -1.06 -3.21
N ILE A 31 12.00 -1.63 -3.07
CA ILE A 31 10.77 -0.89 -2.75
C ILE A 31 10.21 -1.43 -1.45
N LEU A 32 9.75 -0.55 -0.57
CA LEU A 32 8.99 -0.87 0.63
C LEU A 32 7.57 -0.32 0.50
N GLU A 33 6.59 -1.14 0.84
CA GLU A 33 5.21 -0.75 1.03
C GLU A 33 4.83 -0.96 2.50
N ILE A 34 4.33 0.06 3.18
CA ILE A 34 3.77 -0.02 4.53
C ILE A 34 2.27 0.17 4.43
N GLY A 35 1.51 -0.87 4.82
CA GLY A 35 0.07 -0.91 4.64
C GLY A 35 -0.34 -1.38 3.25
N CYS A 36 -0.47 -2.68 3.06
CA CYS A 36 -0.83 -3.26 1.75
C CYS A 36 -2.33 -3.60 1.61
N GLY A 37 -3.07 -3.55 2.71
CA GLY A 37 -4.50 -3.84 2.74
C GLY A 37 -4.86 -5.18 2.10
N TYR A 38 -5.65 -5.15 1.04
CA TYR A 38 -6.04 -6.33 0.26
C TYR A 38 -5.19 -6.54 -1.00
N GLY A 39 -4.10 -5.79 -1.17
CA GLY A 39 -3.11 -5.99 -2.22
C GLY A 39 -3.34 -5.16 -3.50
N ARG A 40 -4.23 -4.16 -3.52
CA ARG A 40 -4.44 -3.33 -4.71
C ARG A 40 -3.19 -2.51 -5.03
N SER A 41 -2.61 -1.80 -4.06
CA SER A 41 -1.36 -1.05 -4.20
C SER A 41 -0.18 -1.98 -4.48
N THR A 42 -0.08 -3.10 -3.75
CA THR A 42 0.94 -4.14 -4.00
C THR A 42 0.91 -4.62 -5.45
N TYR A 43 -0.27 -4.96 -5.97
CA TYR A 43 -0.43 -5.41 -7.36
C TYR A 43 -0.02 -4.33 -8.36
N GLN A 44 -0.33 -3.08 -8.07
CA GLN A 44 0.05 -1.92 -8.88
C GLN A 44 1.57 -1.71 -8.88
N ILE A 45 2.20 -1.79 -7.70
CA ILE A 45 3.66 -1.69 -7.57
C ILE A 45 4.34 -2.81 -8.39
N LEU A 46 3.92 -4.06 -8.20
CA LEU A 46 4.45 -5.20 -8.96
C LEU A 46 4.30 -5.03 -10.48
N THR A 47 3.19 -4.42 -10.93
CA THR A 47 2.93 -4.17 -12.35
C THR A 47 3.91 -3.17 -12.95
N HIS A 48 4.21 -2.09 -12.23
CA HIS A 48 4.91 -0.92 -12.75
C HIS A 48 6.36 -0.78 -12.29
N MET A 49 6.79 -1.50 -11.23
CA MET A 49 8.18 -1.44 -10.77
C MET A 49 9.16 -1.93 -11.86
N PRO A 50 10.38 -1.39 -11.95
CA PRO A 50 11.37 -1.77 -12.96
C PRO A 50 11.74 -3.27 -12.92
N LYS A 51 12.38 -3.76 -13.98
CA LYS A 51 12.88 -5.15 -14.03
C LYS A 51 13.88 -5.40 -12.89
N ALA A 52 13.94 -6.65 -12.42
CA ALA A 52 14.85 -7.10 -11.35
C ALA A 52 14.68 -6.38 -10.00
N SER A 53 13.64 -5.53 -9.85
CA SER A 53 13.31 -4.90 -8.57
C SER A 53 12.66 -5.87 -7.60
N VAL A 54 12.81 -5.60 -6.31
CA VAL A 54 12.18 -6.36 -5.22
C VAL A 54 11.26 -5.46 -4.41
N LEU A 55 10.16 -6.04 -3.95
CA LEU A 55 9.17 -5.38 -3.10
C LEU A 55 9.12 -6.08 -1.74
N HIS A 56 9.31 -5.31 -0.67
CA HIS A 56 8.91 -5.72 0.67
C HIS A 56 7.59 -5.03 1.01
N THR A 57 6.63 -5.76 1.58
CA THR A 57 5.40 -5.19 2.09
C THR A 57 5.21 -5.55 3.54
N VAL A 58 4.79 -4.58 4.35
CA VAL A 58 4.61 -4.71 5.80
C VAL A 58 3.18 -4.33 6.14
N ASP A 59 2.44 -5.25 6.75
CA ASP A 59 1.07 -5.05 7.20
C ASP A 59 0.78 -5.99 8.38
N THR A 60 -0.04 -5.58 9.31
CA THR A 60 -0.50 -6.49 10.39
C THR A 60 -1.44 -7.57 9.88
N PHE A 61 -2.11 -7.32 8.75
CA PHE A 61 -3.19 -8.12 8.18
C PHE A 61 -4.37 -8.37 9.14
N GLU A 62 -4.50 -7.54 10.17
CA GLU A 62 -5.53 -7.66 11.22
C GLU A 62 -6.51 -6.49 11.21
N HIS A 63 -6.12 -5.37 10.63
CA HIS A 63 -6.88 -4.12 10.72
C HIS A 63 -8.22 -4.18 9.99
N LEU A 64 -8.28 -4.95 8.93
CA LEU A 64 -9.45 -5.10 8.08
C LEU A 64 -10.15 -6.44 8.37
N SER A 65 -10.69 -6.61 9.61
CA SER A 65 -11.48 -7.82 9.88
C SER A 65 -12.65 -7.90 8.89
N PRO A 66 -12.89 -9.05 8.26
CA PRO A 66 -13.95 -9.23 7.27
C PRO A 66 -15.33 -8.75 7.74
N SER A 67 -15.60 -8.85 9.05
CA SER A 67 -16.85 -8.41 9.66
C SER A 67 -16.98 -6.89 9.77
N LYS A 68 -15.91 -6.16 10.06
CA LYS A 68 -15.90 -4.69 10.12
C LYS A 68 -15.92 -4.08 8.72
N PHE A 69 -15.12 -4.63 7.82
CA PHE A 69 -15.08 -4.23 6.42
C PHE A 69 -16.42 -4.50 5.73
N ALA A 70 -17.00 -5.68 5.91
CA ALA A 70 -18.28 -6.04 5.33
C ALA A 70 -19.40 -5.10 5.78
N LYS A 71 -19.50 -4.72 7.06
CA LYS A 71 -20.55 -3.81 7.53
C LYS A 71 -20.42 -2.40 6.94
N LYS A 72 -19.21 -1.85 6.86
CA LYS A 72 -18.97 -0.48 6.39
C LYS A 72 -18.98 -0.37 4.85
N HIS A 73 -18.40 -1.34 4.17
CA HIS A 73 -18.15 -1.30 2.74
C HIS A 73 -19.13 -2.14 1.91
N PHE A 74 -19.67 -3.25 2.46
CA PHE A 74 -20.72 -4.03 1.77
C PHE A 74 -21.97 -3.19 1.54
N LYS A 75 -22.30 -2.26 2.47
CA LYS A 75 -23.41 -1.30 2.28
C LYS A 75 -23.10 -0.33 1.12
N HIS A 76 -21.88 0.13 1.02
CA HIS A 76 -21.41 1.00 -0.07
C HIS A 76 -21.32 0.22 -1.40
N TYR A 77 -20.72 -0.96 -1.38
CA TYR A 77 -20.55 -1.82 -2.54
C TYR A 77 -21.87 -2.51 -2.96
N LYS A 78 -22.73 -2.89 -2.01
CA LYS A 78 -24.05 -3.47 -2.33
C LYS A 78 -24.94 -2.48 -3.07
N ARG A 79 -24.82 -1.19 -2.80
CA ARG A 79 -25.54 -0.13 -3.53
C ARG A 79 -24.96 0.07 -4.95
N LYS A 80 -23.67 -0.21 -5.14
CA LYS A 80 -23.01 -0.26 -6.46
C LYS A 80 -23.05 -1.63 -7.12
N ALA A 81 -23.43 -2.69 -6.42
CA ALA A 81 -23.36 -4.08 -6.91
C ALA A 81 -24.29 -4.34 -8.11
N LEU A 82 -25.37 -3.58 -8.26
CA LEU A 82 -26.22 -3.64 -9.45
C LEU A 82 -25.55 -3.08 -10.72
N THR A 83 -24.45 -2.33 -10.57
CA THR A 83 -23.66 -1.75 -11.67
C THR A 83 -22.18 -2.13 -11.58
N MET A 84 -21.82 -3.05 -10.67
CA MET A 84 -20.44 -3.41 -10.37
C MET A 84 -19.93 -4.50 -11.29
N ASP A 85 -18.62 -4.41 -11.60
CA ASP A 85 -17.91 -5.48 -12.30
C ASP A 85 -18.04 -6.82 -11.54
N PRO A 86 -18.44 -7.91 -12.23
CA PRO A 86 -18.63 -9.23 -11.62
C PRO A 86 -17.37 -9.77 -10.91
N THR A 87 -16.19 -9.41 -11.39
CA THR A 87 -14.90 -9.82 -10.81
C THR A 87 -14.70 -9.19 -9.44
N LEU A 88 -14.98 -7.88 -9.32
CA LEU A 88 -14.91 -7.20 -8.05
C LEU A 88 -15.90 -7.78 -7.03
N PHE A 89 -17.11 -8.12 -7.47
CA PHE A 89 -18.11 -8.78 -6.63
C PHE A 89 -17.64 -10.14 -6.13
N LYS A 90 -17.05 -10.97 -7.01
CA LYS A 90 -16.43 -12.25 -6.65
C LYS A 90 -15.32 -12.05 -5.60
N HIS A 91 -14.43 -11.09 -5.82
CA HIS A 91 -13.32 -10.80 -4.90
C HIS A 91 -13.81 -10.35 -3.51
N LEU A 92 -14.92 -9.61 -3.43
CA LEU A 92 -15.52 -9.24 -2.14
C LEU A 92 -15.99 -10.46 -1.33
N HIS A 93 -16.53 -11.49 -1.99
CA HIS A 93 -16.89 -12.74 -1.33
C HIS A 93 -15.66 -13.52 -0.89
N GLN A 94 -14.67 -13.69 -1.76
CA GLN A 94 -13.42 -14.39 -1.45
C GLN A 94 -12.68 -13.73 -0.27
N MET A 95 -12.61 -12.39 -0.25
CA MET A 95 -12.02 -11.64 0.84
C MET A 95 -12.70 -11.92 2.19
N LYS A 96 -14.03 -12.05 2.19
CA LYS A 96 -14.79 -12.38 3.41
C LYS A 96 -14.46 -13.80 3.93
N GLU A 97 -14.24 -14.73 3.03
CA GLU A 97 -13.97 -16.14 3.37
C GLU A 97 -12.51 -16.36 3.78
N MET A 98 -11.58 -15.71 3.09
CA MET A 98 -10.13 -15.91 3.26
C MET A 98 -9.49 -15.02 4.34
N GLY A 99 -10.18 -13.96 4.76
CA GLY A 99 -9.57 -12.91 5.59
C GLY A 99 -8.60 -12.03 4.79
N GLN A 100 -8.01 -11.03 5.45
CA GLN A 100 -7.14 -10.06 4.78
C GLN A 100 -5.89 -10.72 4.20
N ARG A 101 -5.14 -11.46 5.02
CA ARG A 101 -3.89 -12.12 4.59
C ARG A 101 -4.13 -13.17 3.51
N GLY A 102 -5.08 -14.07 3.72
CA GLY A 102 -5.38 -15.14 2.74
C GLY A 102 -5.84 -14.57 1.39
N PHE A 103 -6.63 -13.49 1.41
CA PHE A 103 -7.05 -12.84 0.17
C PHE A 103 -5.87 -12.13 -0.53
N TRP A 104 -5.00 -11.44 0.24
CA TRP A 104 -3.78 -10.84 -0.29
C TRP A 104 -2.89 -11.89 -0.97
N ASP A 105 -2.61 -13.00 -0.29
CA ASP A 105 -1.82 -14.12 -0.83
C ASP A 105 -2.46 -14.66 -2.13
N HIS A 106 -3.80 -14.83 -2.13
CA HIS A 106 -4.54 -15.29 -3.33
C HIS A 106 -4.40 -14.34 -4.51
N ILE A 107 -4.52 -13.02 -4.28
CA ILE A 107 -4.40 -12.01 -5.35
C ILE A 107 -2.97 -11.94 -5.87
N ILE A 108 -2.00 -11.90 -4.97
CA ILE A 108 -0.60 -11.71 -5.34
C ILE A 108 -0.04 -12.96 -6.04
N SER A 109 -0.46 -14.17 -5.64
CA SER A 109 -0.05 -15.40 -6.32
C SER A 109 -0.41 -15.44 -7.80
N GLN A 110 -1.42 -14.68 -8.22
CA GLN A 110 -1.82 -14.58 -9.64
C GLN A 110 -1.01 -13.55 -10.44
N HIS A 111 -0.16 -12.77 -9.78
CA HIS A 111 0.69 -11.79 -10.48
C HIS A 111 1.94 -12.48 -11.06
N PRO A 112 2.32 -12.22 -12.34
CA PRO A 112 3.49 -12.86 -12.96
C PRO A 112 4.83 -12.54 -12.25
N ARG A 113 4.86 -11.50 -11.43
CA ARG A 113 6.04 -11.09 -10.63
C ARG A 113 5.87 -11.38 -9.13
N ASN A 114 5.03 -12.33 -8.76
CA ASN A 114 4.77 -12.70 -7.36
C ASN A 114 6.05 -13.12 -6.59
N ALA A 115 7.02 -13.73 -7.27
CA ALA A 115 8.30 -14.08 -6.67
C ALA A 115 9.20 -12.87 -6.30
N SER A 116 8.84 -11.66 -6.75
CA SER A 116 9.57 -10.43 -6.44
C SER A 116 9.07 -9.71 -5.21
N VAL A 117 8.08 -10.26 -4.48
CA VAL A 117 7.54 -9.65 -3.27
C VAL A 117 7.72 -10.55 -2.06
N THR A 118 8.07 -9.95 -0.92
CA THR A 118 8.09 -10.58 0.40
C THR A 118 7.19 -9.81 1.35
N ALA A 119 6.23 -10.51 1.98
CA ALA A 119 5.30 -9.90 2.93
C ALA A 119 5.70 -10.20 4.37
N TYR A 120 5.73 -9.17 5.19
CA TYR A 120 6.01 -9.22 6.62
C TYR A 120 4.73 -8.89 7.40
N GLN A 121 4.27 -9.85 8.20
CA GLN A 121 3.06 -9.67 9.02
C GLN A 121 3.44 -9.13 10.39
N MET A 122 3.53 -7.80 10.50
CA MET A 122 3.89 -7.10 11.73
C MET A 122 3.57 -5.61 11.63
N MET A 123 3.70 -4.90 12.74
CA MET A 123 3.66 -3.42 12.75
C MET A 123 4.90 -2.84 12.05
N SER A 124 4.75 -1.70 11.39
CA SER A 124 5.87 -0.99 10.74
C SER A 124 7.01 -0.65 11.70
N VAL A 125 6.67 -0.25 12.93
CA VAL A 125 7.67 0.05 13.97
C VAL A 125 8.46 -1.19 14.41
N GLU A 126 7.86 -2.36 14.38
CA GLU A 126 8.54 -3.63 14.67
C GLU A 126 9.44 -4.02 13.51
N TYR A 127 8.96 -3.85 12.29
CA TYR A 127 9.75 -4.08 11.08
C TYR A 127 11.01 -3.21 11.07
N ILE A 128 10.89 -1.93 11.34
CA ILE A 128 12.01 -0.99 11.44
C ILE A 128 13.02 -1.46 12.49
N LYS A 129 12.56 -1.87 13.67
CA LYS A 129 13.44 -2.35 14.74
C LYS A 129 14.18 -3.65 14.39
N GLN A 130 13.53 -4.55 13.67
CA GLN A 130 14.12 -5.83 13.25
C GLN A 130 15.03 -5.69 12.03
N HIS A 131 14.84 -4.65 11.22
CA HIS A 131 15.55 -4.40 9.98
C HIS A 131 16.14 -2.97 9.89
N PRO A 132 16.89 -2.51 10.91
CA PRO A 132 17.29 -1.11 11.02
C PRO A 132 18.25 -0.65 9.91
N HIS A 133 18.91 -1.59 9.24
CA HIS A 133 19.88 -1.31 8.16
C HIS A 133 19.32 -1.56 6.76
N ASN A 134 18.04 -1.92 6.64
CA ASN A 134 17.44 -2.06 5.32
C ASN A 134 17.26 -0.69 4.66
N THR A 135 17.83 -0.56 3.47
CA THR A 135 17.68 0.63 2.64
C THR A 135 16.75 0.34 1.46
N TYR A 136 16.04 1.36 1.04
CA TYR A 136 15.10 1.30 -0.08
C TYR A 136 15.32 2.49 -1.01
N ASP A 137 15.04 2.30 -2.30
CA ASP A 137 15.02 3.38 -3.28
C ASP A 137 13.69 4.13 -3.27
N MET A 138 12.63 3.46 -2.80
CA MET A 138 11.29 4.04 -2.63
C MET A 138 10.60 3.41 -1.42
N VAL A 139 9.89 4.25 -0.65
CA VAL A 139 8.97 3.84 0.42
C VAL A 139 7.58 4.40 0.13
N TYR A 140 6.57 3.53 0.09
CA TYR A 140 5.16 3.88 -0.05
C TYR A 140 4.45 3.68 1.28
N LEU A 141 3.92 4.77 1.86
CA LEU A 141 3.28 4.81 3.17
C LEU A 141 1.75 4.87 3.02
N ASP A 142 1.06 3.83 3.49
CA ASP A 142 -0.41 3.71 3.47
C ASP A 142 -0.90 2.83 4.65
N GLY A 143 -0.24 2.96 5.80
CA GLY A 143 -0.49 2.16 7.00
C GLY A 143 -1.34 2.86 8.04
N ASP A 144 -0.75 3.17 9.19
CA ASP A 144 -1.38 3.97 10.26
C ASP A 144 -1.28 5.45 9.91
N HIS A 145 -2.41 6.15 9.89
CA HIS A 145 -2.50 7.57 9.51
C HIS A 145 -2.32 8.52 10.69
N SER A 146 -1.91 8.03 11.86
CA SER A 146 -1.56 8.88 13.00
C SER A 146 -0.27 9.66 12.72
N TYR A 147 -0.18 10.89 13.24
CA TYR A 147 1.04 11.69 13.15
C TYR A 147 2.26 10.93 13.68
N THR A 148 2.10 10.24 14.83
CA THR A 148 3.20 9.50 15.46
C THR A 148 3.75 8.38 14.57
N ALA A 149 2.88 7.58 13.97
CA ALA A 149 3.32 6.49 13.09
C ALA A 149 4.00 7.03 11.83
N VAL A 150 3.32 7.94 11.11
CA VAL A 150 3.84 8.49 9.85
C VAL A 150 5.15 9.26 10.07
N SER A 151 5.27 10.07 11.14
CA SER A 151 6.50 10.80 11.44
C SER A 151 7.67 9.88 11.80
N GLN A 152 7.42 8.76 12.50
CA GLN A 152 8.46 7.78 12.81
C GLN A 152 8.92 7.03 11.54
N GLU A 153 8.01 6.65 10.68
CA GLU A 153 8.32 6.00 9.40
C GLU A 153 9.10 6.95 8.48
N ILE A 154 8.66 8.20 8.35
CA ILE A 154 9.38 9.23 7.60
C ILE A 154 10.79 9.43 8.17
N ALA A 155 10.94 9.65 9.48
CA ALA A 155 12.24 9.89 10.11
C ALA A 155 13.23 8.73 9.90
N HIS A 156 12.73 7.49 9.83
CA HIS A 156 13.58 6.33 9.58
C HIS A 156 14.03 6.24 8.11
N TYR A 157 13.18 6.64 7.18
CA TYR A 157 13.43 6.51 5.73
C TYR A 157 13.70 7.86 5.03
N GLU A 158 13.85 8.98 5.76
CA GLU A 158 13.98 10.31 5.14
C GLU A 158 15.22 10.47 4.25
N ASP A 159 16.25 9.63 4.46
CA ASP A 159 17.41 9.55 3.56
C ASP A 159 17.17 8.68 2.31
N THR A 160 16.04 7.97 2.27
CA THR A 160 15.59 7.21 1.09
C THR A 160 15.32 8.17 -0.08
N ALA A 161 15.61 7.72 -1.30
CA ALA A 161 15.53 8.59 -2.48
C ALA A 161 14.09 9.10 -2.74
N ILE A 162 13.07 8.26 -2.54
CA ILE A 162 11.66 8.59 -2.77
C ILE A 162 10.81 8.13 -1.60
N ILE A 163 10.11 9.07 -0.94
CA ILE A 163 9.02 8.78 -0.01
C ILE A 163 7.72 9.26 -0.66
N CYS A 164 6.74 8.37 -0.75
CA CYS A 164 5.41 8.68 -1.25
C CYS A 164 4.35 7.88 -0.49
N GLY A 165 3.07 8.16 -0.67
CA GLY A 165 2.00 7.47 0.05
C GLY A 165 0.61 7.88 -0.39
N ASP A 166 -0.41 7.47 0.37
CA ASP A 166 -1.80 7.85 0.20
C ASP A 166 -2.26 8.76 1.37
N ASP A 167 -3.52 9.15 1.37
CA ASP A 167 -4.20 9.84 2.47
C ASP A 167 -3.68 11.23 2.89
N TYR A 168 -2.88 11.90 2.04
CA TYR A 168 -2.56 13.32 2.24
C TYR A 168 -3.79 14.19 1.95
N GLY A 169 -4.70 14.25 2.93
CA GLY A 169 -5.94 14.98 2.81
C GLY A 169 -6.63 15.27 4.15
N PRO A 170 -7.68 16.10 4.16
CA PRO A 170 -8.32 16.60 5.40
C PRO A 170 -8.87 15.51 6.33
N ALA A 171 -9.12 14.32 5.81
CA ALA A 171 -9.56 13.17 6.61
C ALA A 171 -8.45 12.62 7.53
N HIS A 172 -7.17 12.90 7.20
CA HIS A 172 -6.00 12.37 7.90
C HIS A 172 -5.01 13.50 8.27
N PRO A 173 -5.36 14.36 9.25
CA PRO A 173 -4.54 15.53 9.62
C PRO A 173 -3.15 15.14 10.12
N GLY A 174 -2.98 13.95 10.71
CA GLY A 174 -1.67 13.44 11.12
C GLY A 174 -0.73 13.19 9.96
N VAL A 175 -1.24 12.69 8.83
CA VAL A 175 -0.47 12.52 7.59
C VAL A 175 -0.05 13.88 7.03
N ILE A 176 -1.00 14.86 6.97
CA ILE A 176 -0.68 16.21 6.50
C ILE A 176 0.46 16.82 7.32
N GLN A 177 0.35 16.77 8.65
CA GLN A 177 1.35 17.36 9.52
C GLN A 177 2.74 16.72 9.29
N ALA A 178 2.85 15.40 9.33
CA ALA A 178 4.12 14.71 9.16
C ALA A 178 4.77 14.98 7.80
N VAL A 179 3.95 15.01 6.74
CA VAL A 179 4.44 15.29 5.37
C VAL A 179 4.86 16.75 5.19
N ASP A 180 4.14 17.70 5.77
CA ASP A 180 4.49 19.13 5.68
C ASP A 180 5.79 19.41 6.45
N GLU A 181 6.03 18.74 7.57
CA GLU A 181 7.30 18.80 8.28
C GLU A 181 8.46 18.23 7.45
N LEU A 182 8.26 17.10 6.74
CA LEU A 182 9.26 16.56 5.81
C LEU A 182 9.53 17.56 4.67
N ARG A 183 8.48 18.12 4.07
CA ARG A 183 8.60 19.10 2.98
C ARG A 183 9.36 20.36 3.41
N SER A 184 9.16 20.80 4.65
CA SER A 184 9.88 21.98 5.18
C SER A 184 11.38 21.72 5.31
N ARG A 185 11.77 20.48 5.64
CA ARG A 185 13.19 20.08 5.77
C ARG A 185 13.81 19.69 4.41
N GLN A 186 13.03 19.06 3.54
CA GLN A 186 13.51 18.47 2.28
C GLN A 186 12.50 18.74 1.12
N PRO A 187 12.40 19.97 0.62
CA PRO A 187 11.38 20.35 -0.37
C PRO A 187 11.38 19.53 -1.67
N ALA A 188 12.53 18.97 -2.03
CA ALA A 188 12.69 18.21 -3.29
C ALA A 188 12.27 16.72 -3.18
N ARG A 189 11.94 16.20 -1.99
CA ARG A 189 11.76 14.76 -1.76
C ARG A 189 10.34 14.34 -1.39
N ALA A 190 9.41 15.26 -1.22
CA ALA A 190 8.11 14.91 -0.67
C ALA A 190 6.98 14.95 -1.68
N TRP A 191 6.32 13.84 -1.80
CA TRP A 191 4.93 13.48 -2.04
C TRP A 191 4.32 13.84 -3.37
#